data_d903b4b9718f1af88965effd8fb35968
#
_entry.id   d903b4b9718f1af88965effd8fb35968
#
_cell.length_a   1.000
_cell.length_b   1.000
_cell.length_c   1.000
_cell.angle_alpha   90.00
_cell.angle_beta   90.00
_cell.angle_gamma   90.00
#
_symmetry.space_group_name_H-M   'P 1'
#
loop_
_entity.id
_entity.type
_entity.pdbx_description
1 polymer ?
#
loop_
_entity_poly.entity_id
_entity_poly.type
_entity_poly.pdbx_seq_one_letter_code
_entity_poly.pdbx_strand_id
1 'polypeptide(L)'
;MLKSAEDIKVYSHNDCDGISSGAILSSLLDRLDKEHEIEFISLDKLKDLKINNELTIFSDLGSGQSIDKISTSSSRILVLDHHPPLRSLNYNSKLSGRFLEINPLFYGIDGSYEISGGGMCYLLAKKFGFYNLSWIGVLSAVGDMQNTRTGKLEGINKSILQDATNHGLVDSAADLSIYGRQTRPLIIALSYFSDVTLPITNNKTEVILLLKKLGIDRRCDNRLRTLSDLTSDEKTRLFSELVKLLSREVPEKYIKYVPKLVTGDYYEFLNEEEKTPLRDASEFSTAVNACSRNKNPEVALDILKGDRVLAMDELERLTRKHRQYLAEKIRMIEDNELIVPLNNLQYFHGHGIKSEVVGTITGMVLSHGDWRKPIIGFSHVDNGEDLLKVSLRCSRLLAYDGIHFGHIIRKIASKVGGSGGGHAVACGAYIPSKNQDEFLKIFNSTLKGIIN
;
A
#
# COMPACT_ATOMS: atom_id res chain seq x y z
N MET A 1 -7.45 -19.73 -22.20
CA MET A 1 -6.62 -20.38 -21.19
C MET A 1 -7.46 -20.90 -20.01
N LEU A 2 -8.20 -20.08 -19.26
CA LEU A 2 -8.96 -20.51 -18.06
C LEU A 2 -9.98 -21.64 -18.33
N LYS A 3 -10.80 -21.51 -19.40
CA LYS A 3 -11.86 -22.50 -19.68
C LYS A 3 -11.35 -23.90 -20.01
N SER A 4 -10.12 -24.00 -20.54
CA SER A 4 -9.53 -25.25 -21.03
C SER A 4 -8.50 -25.86 -20.11
N ALA A 5 -8.17 -25.22 -18.98
CA ALA A 5 -7.24 -25.75 -18.00
C ALA A 5 -7.99 -26.51 -16.89
N GLU A 6 -7.42 -27.63 -16.44
CA GLU A 6 -7.93 -28.43 -15.35
C GLU A 6 -7.02 -28.35 -14.11
N ASP A 7 -5.71 -28.20 -14.31
CA ASP A 7 -4.72 -28.04 -13.23
C ASP A 7 -4.17 -26.61 -13.26
N ILE A 8 -4.59 -25.79 -12.28
CA ILE A 8 -4.28 -24.36 -12.21
C ILE A 8 -3.54 -24.02 -10.91
N LYS A 9 -2.38 -23.40 -11.06
CA LYS A 9 -1.63 -22.80 -9.93
C LYS A 9 -1.63 -21.28 -10.05
N VAL A 10 -1.96 -20.59 -8.96
CA VAL A 10 -1.90 -19.13 -8.86
C VAL A 10 -0.77 -18.74 -7.93
N TYR A 11 0.18 -17.96 -8.43
CA TYR A 11 1.17 -17.26 -7.62
C TYR A 11 0.78 -15.79 -7.54
N SER A 12 0.59 -15.28 -6.34
CA SER A 12 0.22 -13.89 -6.10
C SER A 12 1.21 -13.20 -5.15
N HIS A 13 1.35 -11.89 -5.28
CA HIS A 13 2.24 -11.13 -4.39
C HIS A 13 1.75 -11.19 -2.94
N ASN A 14 2.69 -11.11 -2.00
CA ASN A 14 2.38 -11.22 -0.57
C ASN A 14 2.23 -9.85 0.10
N ASP A 15 1.26 -9.07 -0.36
CA ASP A 15 0.76 -7.84 0.27
C ASP A 15 -0.73 -7.67 0.01
N CYS A 16 -1.31 -6.53 0.38
CA CYS A 16 -2.75 -6.33 0.24
C CYS A 16 -3.23 -6.42 -1.20
N ASP A 17 -2.49 -5.86 -2.17
CA ASP A 17 -2.87 -5.93 -3.58
C ASP A 17 -2.80 -7.37 -4.10
N GLY A 18 -1.68 -8.06 -3.86
CA GLY A 18 -1.52 -9.44 -4.29
C GLY A 18 -2.52 -10.39 -3.60
N ILE A 19 -2.76 -10.27 -2.29
CA ILE A 19 -3.75 -11.12 -1.60
C ILE A 19 -5.16 -10.86 -2.13
N SER A 20 -5.51 -9.61 -2.41
CA SER A 20 -6.78 -9.24 -3.05
C SER A 20 -6.88 -9.82 -4.47
N SER A 21 -5.79 -9.77 -5.24
CA SER A 21 -5.69 -10.40 -6.57
C SER A 21 -5.96 -11.89 -6.50
N GLY A 22 -5.28 -12.59 -5.57
CA GLY A 22 -5.46 -14.01 -5.32
C GLY A 22 -6.90 -14.36 -4.91
N ALA A 23 -7.51 -13.55 -4.03
CA ALA A 23 -8.90 -13.77 -3.58
C ALA A 23 -9.91 -13.63 -4.73
N ILE A 24 -9.73 -12.65 -5.61
CA ILE A 24 -10.56 -12.47 -6.81
C ILE A 24 -10.40 -13.67 -7.75
N LEU A 25 -9.16 -14.10 -8.01
CA LEU A 25 -8.88 -15.23 -8.89
C LEU A 25 -9.42 -16.55 -8.31
N SER A 26 -9.21 -16.81 -7.01
CA SER A 26 -9.78 -17.99 -6.35
C SER A 26 -11.29 -18.00 -6.47
N SER A 27 -11.95 -16.88 -6.11
CA SER A 27 -13.41 -16.77 -6.21
C SER A 27 -13.93 -16.93 -7.66
N LEU A 28 -13.15 -16.47 -8.65
CA LEU A 28 -13.48 -16.69 -10.06
C LEU A 28 -13.35 -18.15 -10.43
N LEU A 29 -12.25 -18.81 -10.06
CA LEU A 29 -11.97 -20.20 -10.40
C LEU A 29 -12.96 -21.16 -9.72
N ASP A 30 -13.31 -20.92 -8.43
CA ASP A 30 -14.37 -21.65 -7.72
C ASP A 30 -15.69 -21.60 -8.50
N ARG A 31 -16.09 -20.41 -8.99
CA ARG A 31 -17.35 -20.24 -9.73
C ARG A 31 -17.32 -20.79 -11.15
N LEU A 32 -16.15 -21.10 -11.65
CA LEU A 32 -15.95 -21.79 -12.94
C LEU A 32 -15.75 -23.30 -12.76
N ASP A 33 -15.94 -23.83 -11.53
CA ASP A 33 -15.72 -25.22 -11.15
C ASP A 33 -14.33 -25.73 -11.57
N LYS A 34 -13.28 -24.88 -11.31
CA LYS A 34 -11.87 -25.21 -11.60
C LYS A 34 -11.11 -25.52 -10.32
N GLU A 35 -10.49 -26.70 -10.27
CA GLU A 35 -9.51 -27.01 -9.23
C GLU A 35 -8.30 -26.10 -9.37
N HIS A 36 -7.87 -25.52 -8.24
CA HIS A 36 -6.74 -24.59 -8.23
C HIS A 36 -6.08 -24.52 -6.87
N GLU A 37 -4.82 -24.16 -6.91
CA GLU A 37 -4.03 -23.83 -5.71
C GLU A 37 -3.56 -22.39 -5.78
N ILE A 38 -3.50 -21.72 -4.61
CA ILE A 38 -2.94 -20.38 -4.49
C ILE A 38 -1.74 -20.38 -3.55
N GLU A 39 -0.71 -19.67 -3.95
CA GLU A 39 0.46 -19.42 -3.13
C GLU A 39 0.84 -17.95 -3.16
N PHE A 40 1.01 -17.34 -1.97
CA PHE A 40 1.47 -15.96 -1.83
C PHE A 40 2.97 -15.93 -1.67
N ILE A 41 3.65 -15.24 -2.58
CA ILE A 41 5.11 -15.26 -2.66
C ILE A 41 5.70 -13.84 -2.72
N SER A 42 6.92 -13.71 -2.26
CA SER A 42 7.74 -12.52 -2.45
C SER A 42 8.57 -12.63 -3.74
N LEU A 43 8.98 -11.48 -4.29
CA LEU A 43 9.66 -11.42 -5.59
C LEU A 43 10.97 -12.20 -5.65
N ASP A 44 11.68 -12.37 -4.52
CA ASP A 44 12.92 -13.14 -4.42
C ASP A 44 12.72 -14.63 -4.65
N LYS A 45 11.55 -15.17 -4.31
CA LYS A 45 11.22 -16.59 -4.51
C LYS A 45 10.93 -16.97 -5.96
N LEU A 46 10.60 -16.00 -6.82
CA LEU A 46 10.25 -16.27 -8.22
C LEU A 46 11.34 -17.00 -9.01
N LYS A 47 12.62 -16.71 -8.71
CA LYS A 47 13.76 -17.33 -9.41
C LYS A 47 13.88 -18.84 -9.17
N ASP A 48 13.31 -19.34 -8.07
CA ASP A 48 13.43 -20.73 -7.62
C ASP A 48 12.19 -21.58 -7.96
N LEU A 49 11.16 -20.95 -8.56
CA LEU A 49 9.92 -21.63 -8.92
C LEU A 49 10.13 -22.66 -10.04
N LYS A 50 9.45 -23.79 -9.90
CA LYS A 50 9.32 -24.82 -10.93
C LYS A 50 7.85 -24.87 -11.35
N ILE A 51 7.57 -24.62 -12.64
CA ILE A 51 6.23 -24.63 -13.20
C ILE A 51 5.97 -26.01 -13.81
N ASN A 52 5.04 -26.76 -13.21
CA ASN A 52 4.63 -28.09 -13.68
C ASN A 52 3.15 -28.18 -14.00
N ASN A 53 2.35 -27.18 -13.62
CA ASN A 53 0.91 -27.12 -13.82
C ASN A 53 0.55 -26.82 -15.26
N GLU A 54 -0.65 -27.22 -15.69
CA GLU A 54 -1.17 -26.94 -17.02
C GLU A 54 -1.29 -25.43 -17.30
N LEU A 55 -1.80 -24.70 -16.30
CA LEU A 55 -1.87 -23.24 -16.33
C LEU A 55 -1.32 -22.64 -15.02
N THR A 56 -0.35 -21.77 -15.16
CA THR A 56 0.15 -20.96 -14.03
C THR A 56 -0.25 -19.50 -14.23
N ILE A 57 -0.87 -18.91 -13.22
CA ILE A 57 -1.28 -17.51 -13.20
C ILE A 57 -0.39 -16.75 -12.24
N PHE A 58 0.25 -15.69 -12.70
CA PHE A 58 0.96 -14.72 -11.87
C PHE A 58 0.09 -13.48 -11.75
N SER A 59 -0.22 -13.06 -10.53
CA SER A 59 -1.03 -11.87 -10.28
C SER A 59 -0.33 -10.89 -9.35
N ASP A 60 -0.33 -9.61 -9.71
CA ASP A 60 0.37 -8.54 -9.02
C ASP A 60 1.89 -8.76 -8.92
N LEU A 61 2.42 -9.56 -9.81
CA LEU A 61 3.86 -9.84 -9.98
C LEU A 61 4.11 -10.53 -11.32
N GLY A 62 5.37 -10.55 -11.75
CA GLY A 62 5.79 -11.29 -12.94
C GLY A 62 6.16 -10.43 -14.14
N SER A 63 5.61 -9.22 -14.27
CA SER A 63 5.97 -8.31 -15.38
C SER A 63 7.42 -7.83 -15.28
N GLY A 64 7.87 -7.48 -14.09
CA GLY A 64 9.24 -7.04 -13.81
C GLY A 64 10.26 -8.17 -13.67
N GLN A 65 9.89 -9.44 -13.89
CA GLN A 65 10.75 -10.61 -13.68
C GLN A 65 10.78 -11.50 -14.94
N SER A 66 11.86 -12.28 -15.09
CA SER A 66 12.06 -13.17 -16.27
C SER A 66 11.33 -14.52 -16.11
N ILE A 67 10.04 -14.49 -15.78
CA ILE A 67 9.22 -15.70 -15.57
C ILE A 67 8.98 -16.50 -16.86
N ASP A 68 9.12 -15.88 -18.02
CA ASP A 68 9.06 -16.53 -19.33
C ASP A 68 10.13 -17.64 -19.51
N LYS A 69 11.23 -17.56 -18.72
CA LYS A 69 12.33 -18.54 -18.78
C LYS A 69 12.10 -19.77 -17.90
N ILE A 70 11.14 -19.74 -16.98
CA ILE A 70 10.82 -20.87 -16.09
C ILE A 70 9.71 -21.76 -16.61
N SER A 71 9.08 -21.44 -17.75
CA SER A 71 8.03 -22.26 -18.34
C SER A 71 8.59 -23.53 -18.97
N THR A 72 7.89 -24.65 -18.77
CA THR A 72 8.14 -25.91 -19.50
C THR A 72 7.44 -25.91 -20.86
N SER A 73 7.74 -26.87 -21.72
CA SER A 73 7.11 -27.00 -23.03
C SER A 73 5.60 -27.28 -22.98
N SER A 74 5.09 -27.80 -21.88
CA SER A 74 3.68 -28.18 -21.66
C SER A 74 2.87 -27.14 -20.87
N SER A 75 3.51 -26.23 -20.14
CA SER A 75 2.83 -25.26 -19.26
C SER A 75 2.38 -24.01 -20.03
N ARG A 76 1.25 -23.46 -19.64
CA ARG A 76 0.75 -22.14 -20.07
C ARG A 76 0.91 -21.13 -18.93
N ILE A 77 1.32 -19.93 -19.25
CA ILE A 77 1.50 -18.82 -18.28
C ILE A 77 0.57 -17.67 -18.63
N LEU A 78 -0.15 -17.19 -17.63
CA LEU A 78 -0.91 -15.94 -17.66
C LEU A 78 -0.34 -14.97 -16.62
N VAL A 79 0.02 -13.77 -17.03
CA VAL A 79 0.47 -12.68 -16.12
C VAL A 79 -0.57 -11.58 -16.10
N LEU A 80 -1.04 -11.23 -14.91
CA LEU A 80 -1.95 -10.12 -14.64
C LEU A 80 -1.24 -9.18 -13.67
N ASP A 81 -0.51 -8.20 -14.20
CA ASP A 81 0.38 -7.36 -13.39
C ASP A 81 0.37 -5.92 -13.90
N HIS A 82 0.52 -4.96 -13.01
CA HIS A 82 0.51 -3.53 -13.30
C HIS A 82 1.88 -2.87 -13.16
N HIS A 83 2.89 -3.62 -12.71
CA HIS A 83 4.27 -3.14 -12.56
C HIS A 83 4.99 -2.97 -13.89
N PRO A 84 6.07 -2.14 -13.97
CA PRO A 84 6.83 -1.94 -15.19
C PRO A 84 7.34 -3.26 -15.80
N PRO A 85 6.92 -3.59 -17.06
CA PRO A 85 7.25 -4.86 -17.67
C PRO A 85 8.68 -4.88 -18.24
N LEU A 86 9.31 -6.06 -18.18
CA LEU A 86 10.57 -6.35 -18.91
C LEU A 86 10.32 -6.66 -20.38
N ARG A 87 9.13 -7.10 -20.71
CA ARG A 87 8.73 -7.56 -22.05
C ARG A 87 7.92 -6.48 -22.75
N SER A 88 7.87 -6.55 -24.07
CA SER A 88 6.99 -5.71 -24.89
C SER A 88 5.68 -6.44 -25.22
N LEU A 89 4.64 -5.72 -25.62
CA LEU A 89 3.36 -6.29 -26.04
C LEU A 89 3.52 -7.36 -27.13
N ASN A 90 4.45 -7.16 -28.07
CA ASN A 90 4.73 -8.10 -29.17
C ASN A 90 5.32 -9.43 -28.67
N TYR A 91 5.77 -9.53 -27.44
CA TYR A 91 6.28 -10.78 -26.87
C TYR A 91 5.20 -11.85 -26.77
N ASN A 92 3.96 -11.45 -26.45
CA ASN A 92 2.80 -12.34 -26.38
C ASN A 92 2.58 -13.15 -27.67
N SER A 93 2.83 -12.56 -28.83
CA SER A 93 2.64 -13.20 -30.14
C SER A 93 3.73 -14.22 -30.49
N LYS A 94 4.91 -14.10 -29.88
CA LYS A 94 6.06 -14.97 -30.19
C LYS A 94 5.95 -16.37 -29.56
N LEU A 95 5.21 -16.53 -28.47
CA LEU A 95 5.12 -17.76 -27.67
C LEU A 95 3.85 -18.59 -27.95
N SER A 96 3.23 -18.41 -29.13
CA SER A 96 2.18 -19.31 -29.68
C SER A 96 1.07 -19.66 -28.67
N GLY A 97 0.56 -18.68 -27.90
CA GLY A 97 -0.54 -18.89 -26.95
C GLY A 97 -0.16 -19.59 -25.63
N ARG A 98 1.11 -19.89 -25.41
CA ARG A 98 1.58 -20.49 -24.14
C ARG A 98 1.88 -19.43 -23.07
N PHE A 99 2.22 -18.22 -23.46
CA PHE A 99 2.50 -17.11 -22.58
C PHE A 99 1.61 -15.92 -22.97
N LEU A 100 0.90 -15.38 -21.97
CA LEU A 100 0.09 -14.20 -22.14
C LEU A 100 0.32 -13.26 -20.96
N GLU A 101 0.84 -12.08 -21.24
CA GLU A 101 0.99 -11.00 -20.25
C GLU A 101 -0.01 -9.89 -20.58
N ILE A 102 -0.83 -9.56 -19.61
CA ILE A 102 -1.75 -8.43 -19.65
C ILE A 102 -1.22 -7.40 -18.67
N ASN A 103 -0.75 -6.28 -19.20
CA ASN A 103 -0.16 -5.20 -18.41
C ASN A 103 -0.72 -3.86 -18.92
N PRO A 104 -1.23 -2.98 -18.04
CA PRO A 104 -1.84 -1.71 -18.41
C PRO A 104 -0.88 -0.78 -19.15
N LEU A 105 0.41 -0.82 -18.83
CA LEU A 105 1.43 0.01 -19.47
C LEU A 105 1.58 -0.27 -20.97
N PHE A 106 1.21 -1.46 -21.45
CA PHE A 106 1.16 -1.76 -22.89
C PHE A 106 0.09 -0.96 -23.63
N TYR A 107 -0.88 -0.42 -22.91
CA TYR A 107 -2.02 0.32 -23.45
C TYR A 107 -2.00 1.80 -23.03
N GLY A 108 -0.88 2.29 -22.50
CA GLY A 108 -0.72 3.68 -22.06
C GLY A 108 -1.47 4.04 -20.78
N ILE A 109 -1.86 3.03 -19.98
CA ILE A 109 -2.53 3.19 -18.69
C ILE A 109 -1.47 3.13 -17.59
N ASP A 110 -1.50 4.10 -16.67
CA ASP A 110 -0.54 4.17 -15.56
C ASP A 110 -0.88 3.14 -14.46
N GLY A 111 -0.09 2.05 -14.41
CA GLY A 111 -0.25 1.02 -13.40
C GLY A 111 -0.03 1.49 -11.96
N SER A 112 0.60 2.65 -11.75
CA SER A 112 0.85 3.16 -10.40
C SER A 112 -0.35 3.86 -9.76
N TYR A 113 -1.36 4.28 -10.56
CA TYR A 113 -2.48 5.09 -10.07
C TYR A 113 -3.84 4.75 -10.69
N GLU A 114 -3.87 4.16 -11.89
CA GLU A 114 -5.11 3.98 -12.63
C GLU A 114 -5.70 2.59 -12.52
N ILE A 115 -4.87 1.58 -12.19
CA ILE A 115 -5.31 0.20 -11.96
C ILE A 115 -4.28 -0.57 -11.11
N SER A 116 -4.77 -1.33 -10.12
CA SER A 116 -4.00 -2.23 -9.26
C SER A 116 -4.00 -3.67 -9.78
N GLY A 117 -3.19 -4.55 -9.20
CA GLY A 117 -3.18 -5.97 -9.53
C GLY A 117 -4.55 -6.64 -9.34
N GLY A 118 -5.21 -6.39 -8.19
CA GLY A 118 -6.58 -6.88 -7.95
C GLY A 118 -7.60 -6.23 -8.88
N GLY A 119 -7.37 -4.98 -9.29
CA GLY A 119 -8.17 -4.35 -10.36
C GLY A 119 -8.07 -5.10 -11.68
N MET A 120 -6.87 -5.54 -12.07
CA MET A 120 -6.65 -6.39 -13.25
C MET A 120 -7.40 -7.72 -13.15
N CYS A 121 -7.29 -8.38 -12.00
CA CYS A 121 -8.00 -9.64 -11.73
C CYS A 121 -9.53 -9.44 -11.73
N TYR A 122 -10.02 -8.32 -11.17
CA TYR A 122 -11.44 -7.99 -11.22
C TYR A 122 -11.95 -7.77 -12.65
N LEU A 123 -11.21 -7.08 -13.51
CA LEU A 123 -11.61 -6.93 -14.91
C LEU A 123 -11.77 -8.27 -15.61
N LEU A 124 -10.93 -9.26 -15.26
CA LEU A 124 -11.10 -10.62 -15.73
C LEU A 124 -12.38 -11.26 -15.19
N ALA A 125 -12.63 -11.16 -13.88
CA ALA A 125 -13.85 -11.68 -13.24
C ALA A 125 -15.12 -11.01 -13.80
N LYS A 126 -15.09 -9.70 -14.06
CA LYS A 126 -16.17 -8.93 -14.69
C LYS A 126 -16.55 -9.48 -16.07
N LYS A 127 -15.59 -10.00 -16.87
CA LYS A 127 -15.87 -10.65 -18.16
C LYS A 127 -16.73 -11.92 -18.03
N PHE A 128 -16.76 -12.53 -16.85
CA PHE A 128 -17.62 -13.65 -16.52
C PHE A 128 -18.91 -13.24 -15.77
N GLY A 129 -19.14 -11.94 -15.59
CA GLY A 129 -20.33 -11.40 -14.93
C GLY A 129 -20.26 -11.28 -13.41
N PHE A 130 -19.09 -11.47 -12.80
CA PHE A 130 -18.93 -11.47 -11.34
C PHE A 130 -18.66 -10.07 -10.78
N TYR A 131 -19.64 -9.18 -10.90
CA TYR A 131 -19.54 -7.78 -10.44
C TYR A 131 -19.42 -7.65 -8.91
N ASN A 132 -19.92 -8.62 -8.17
CA ASN A 132 -19.86 -8.62 -6.71
C ASN A 132 -18.43 -8.75 -6.14
N LEU A 133 -17.42 -8.97 -6.96
CA LEU A 133 -16.00 -8.97 -6.57
C LEU A 133 -15.35 -7.57 -6.69
N SER A 134 -16.09 -6.56 -7.19
CA SER A 134 -15.56 -5.21 -7.41
C SER A 134 -15.04 -4.54 -6.14
N TRP A 135 -15.66 -4.79 -4.98
CA TRP A 135 -15.20 -4.24 -3.70
C TRP A 135 -13.77 -4.69 -3.32
N ILE A 136 -13.38 -5.92 -3.69
CA ILE A 136 -12.01 -6.42 -3.48
C ILE A 136 -11.05 -5.65 -4.40
N GLY A 137 -11.46 -5.32 -5.63
CA GLY A 137 -10.69 -4.45 -6.52
C GLY A 137 -10.50 -3.03 -5.97
N VAL A 138 -11.50 -2.48 -5.28
CA VAL A 138 -11.39 -1.19 -4.57
C VAL A 138 -10.42 -1.30 -3.39
N LEU A 139 -10.52 -2.36 -2.57
CA LEU A 139 -9.60 -2.63 -1.46
C LEU A 139 -8.15 -2.75 -1.95
N SER A 140 -7.93 -3.48 -3.03
CA SER A 140 -6.65 -3.66 -3.70
C SER A 140 -6.03 -2.31 -4.08
N ALA A 141 -6.76 -1.46 -4.77
CA ALA A 141 -6.28 -0.14 -5.21
C ALA A 141 -5.93 0.79 -4.03
N VAL A 142 -6.72 0.75 -2.94
CA VAL A 142 -6.41 1.49 -1.71
C VAL A 142 -5.20 0.89 -0.99
N GLY A 143 -5.09 -0.43 -0.96
CA GLY A 143 -3.95 -1.15 -0.37
C GLY A 143 -2.63 -0.85 -1.07
N ASP A 144 -2.65 -0.63 -2.38
CA ASP A 144 -1.53 -0.20 -3.20
C ASP A 144 -1.36 1.34 -3.25
N MET A 145 -2.04 2.07 -2.37
CA MET A 145 -1.93 3.53 -2.21
C MET A 145 -2.27 4.33 -3.49
N GLN A 146 -3.05 3.77 -4.43
CA GLN A 146 -3.34 4.39 -5.72
C GLN A 146 -4.26 5.62 -5.64
N ASN A 147 -4.92 5.83 -4.49
CA ASN A 147 -5.72 7.03 -4.20
C ASN A 147 -4.89 8.22 -3.66
N THR A 148 -3.60 8.06 -3.38
CA THR A 148 -2.82 9.07 -2.63
C THR A 148 -2.45 10.31 -3.44
N ARG A 149 -2.35 10.20 -4.77
CA ARG A 149 -1.95 11.31 -5.66
C ARG A 149 -2.96 12.47 -5.65
N THR A 150 -4.24 12.15 -5.71
CA THR A 150 -5.32 13.15 -5.82
C THR A 150 -6.31 13.08 -4.66
N GLY A 151 -6.12 12.17 -3.71
CA GLY A 151 -7.03 11.87 -2.63
C GLY A 151 -8.19 10.95 -3.04
N LYS A 152 -8.21 10.43 -4.27
CA LYS A 152 -9.28 9.57 -4.79
C LYS A 152 -8.79 8.59 -5.85
N LEU A 153 -9.57 7.54 -6.09
CA LEU A 153 -9.31 6.57 -7.15
C LEU A 153 -9.56 7.17 -8.53
N GLU A 154 -8.64 6.95 -9.46
CA GLU A 154 -8.65 7.49 -10.82
C GLU A 154 -8.63 6.37 -11.86
N GLY A 155 -8.75 6.74 -13.13
CA GLY A 155 -8.64 5.83 -14.26
C GLY A 155 -9.62 4.65 -14.18
N ILE A 156 -9.11 3.44 -14.36
CA ILE A 156 -9.89 2.19 -14.31
C ILE A 156 -10.35 1.89 -12.89
N ASN A 157 -9.56 2.22 -11.85
CA ASN A 157 -9.98 2.08 -10.46
C ASN A 157 -11.28 2.83 -10.16
N LYS A 158 -11.48 4.02 -10.75
CA LYS A 158 -12.75 4.76 -10.65
C LYS A 158 -13.91 3.98 -11.28
N SER A 159 -13.68 3.29 -12.39
CA SER A 159 -14.70 2.45 -13.03
C SER A 159 -15.03 1.21 -12.19
N ILE A 160 -14.04 0.63 -11.51
CA ILE A 160 -14.22 -0.47 -10.58
C ILE A 160 -15.03 -0.01 -9.34
N LEU A 161 -14.71 1.17 -8.80
CA LEU A 161 -15.49 1.80 -7.73
C LEU A 161 -16.95 2.03 -8.16
N GLN A 162 -17.18 2.49 -9.39
CA GLN A 162 -18.54 2.69 -9.92
C GLN A 162 -19.29 1.35 -9.99
N ASP A 163 -18.65 0.27 -10.42
CA ASP A 163 -19.27 -1.07 -10.39
C ASP A 163 -19.64 -1.47 -8.95
N ALA A 164 -18.72 -1.26 -7.99
CA ALA A 164 -18.96 -1.59 -6.58
C ALA A 164 -20.10 -0.77 -5.96
N THR A 165 -20.17 0.53 -6.28
CA THR A 165 -21.22 1.43 -5.82
C THR A 165 -22.57 1.08 -6.44
N ASN A 166 -22.60 0.80 -7.74
CA ASN A 166 -23.84 0.40 -8.45
C ASN A 166 -24.44 -0.90 -7.91
N HIS A 167 -23.60 -1.78 -7.33
CA HIS A 167 -24.05 -3.04 -6.73
C HIS A 167 -24.27 -2.93 -5.21
N GLY A 168 -24.20 -1.72 -4.63
CA GLY A 168 -24.42 -1.51 -3.20
C GLY A 168 -23.37 -2.14 -2.30
N LEU A 169 -22.13 -2.28 -2.79
CA LEU A 169 -21.04 -2.92 -2.05
C LEU A 169 -20.13 -1.90 -1.35
N VAL A 170 -19.99 -0.71 -1.93
CA VAL A 170 -19.11 0.36 -1.43
C VAL A 170 -19.87 1.67 -1.40
N ASP A 171 -19.73 2.40 -0.28
CA ASP A 171 -20.05 3.82 -0.16
C ASP A 171 -18.77 4.64 -0.22
N SER A 172 -18.79 5.77 -0.92
CA SER A 172 -17.65 6.63 -1.11
C SER A 172 -18.06 8.08 -1.29
N ALA A 173 -17.42 8.96 -0.53
CA ALA A 173 -17.56 10.41 -0.68
C ALA A 173 -16.32 11.13 -0.19
N ALA A 174 -16.19 12.41 -0.52
CA ALA A 174 -15.12 13.26 0.00
C ALA A 174 -15.29 13.50 1.50
N ASP A 175 -14.22 13.33 2.27
CA ASP A 175 -14.19 13.55 3.72
C ASP A 175 -12.77 13.94 4.17
N LEU A 176 -12.55 14.03 5.48
CA LEU A 176 -11.22 14.20 6.07
C LEU A 176 -10.36 12.94 5.83
N SER A 177 -9.20 13.14 5.23
CA SER A 177 -8.23 12.07 4.94
C SER A 177 -7.36 11.76 6.16
N ILE A 178 -7.98 11.21 7.21
CA ILE A 178 -7.33 10.85 8.47
C ILE A 178 -7.50 9.36 8.69
N TYR A 179 -6.38 8.63 8.86
CA TYR A 179 -6.39 7.18 9.05
C TYR A 179 -7.06 6.75 10.37
N GLY A 180 -7.81 5.67 10.30
CA GLY A 180 -8.51 5.10 11.45
C GLY A 180 -9.92 5.64 11.63
N ARG A 181 -10.59 5.89 10.50
CA ARG A 181 -11.94 6.44 10.41
C ARG A 181 -12.96 5.68 11.26
N GLN A 182 -12.89 4.36 11.27
CA GLN A 182 -13.85 3.48 11.95
C GLN A 182 -13.41 3.08 13.36
N THR A 183 -12.14 2.76 13.55
CA THR A 183 -11.71 2.10 14.81
C THR A 183 -10.82 2.95 15.70
N ARG A 184 -10.19 4.00 15.15
CA ARG A 184 -9.22 4.76 15.93
C ARG A 184 -9.87 5.94 16.65
N PRO A 185 -9.69 6.06 17.98
CA PRO A 185 -10.14 7.25 18.71
C PRO A 185 -9.61 8.53 18.07
N LEU A 186 -10.48 9.55 17.92
CA LEU A 186 -10.18 10.81 17.26
C LEU A 186 -8.91 11.49 17.78
N ILE A 187 -8.67 11.42 19.11
CA ILE A 187 -7.45 11.96 19.72
C ILE A 187 -6.20 11.29 19.16
N ILE A 188 -6.25 9.97 18.96
CA ILE A 188 -5.13 9.19 18.45
C ILE A 188 -4.98 9.42 16.94
N ALA A 189 -6.10 9.42 16.21
CA ALA A 189 -6.08 9.61 14.76
C ALA A 189 -5.45 10.96 14.37
N LEU A 190 -5.83 12.04 15.03
CA LEU A 190 -5.29 13.39 14.80
C LEU A 190 -3.83 13.54 15.24
N SER A 191 -3.41 12.85 16.31
CA SER A 191 -2.00 12.93 16.76
C SER A 191 -1.02 12.24 15.80
N TYR A 192 -1.49 11.40 14.89
CA TYR A 192 -0.64 10.73 13.89
C TYR A 192 -0.56 11.47 12.54
N PHE A 193 -1.02 12.71 12.45
CA PHE A 193 -0.83 13.50 11.24
C PHE A 193 0.68 13.76 11.02
N SER A 194 1.23 13.28 9.89
CA SER A 194 2.68 13.17 9.68
C SER A 194 3.21 13.88 8.41
N ASP A 195 2.33 14.34 7.53
CA ASP A 195 2.76 15.05 6.31
C ASP A 195 3.49 16.38 6.61
N VAL A 196 3.10 17.04 7.71
CA VAL A 196 3.71 18.25 8.25
C VAL A 196 3.67 18.14 9.76
N THR A 197 4.76 18.47 10.43
CA THR A 197 4.79 18.52 11.90
C THR A 197 3.95 19.70 12.40
N LEU A 198 2.86 19.40 13.08
CA LEU A 198 1.94 20.37 13.68
C LEU A 198 2.06 20.33 15.20
N PRO A 199 1.56 21.33 15.96
CA PRO A 199 1.51 21.27 17.42
C PRO A 199 0.79 20.03 17.97
N ILE A 200 -0.16 19.47 17.20
CA ILE A 200 -0.91 18.25 17.52
C ILE A 200 -0.15 16.95 17.18
N THR A 201 0.91 17.02 16.36
CA THR A 201 1.67 15.82 15.94
C THR A 201 2.37 15.20 17.13
N ASN A 202 2.11 13.91 17.37
CA ASN A 202 2.57 13.14 18.54
C ASN A 202 2.17 13.74 19.91
N ASN A 203 1.23 14.71 19.94
CA ASN A 203 0.82 15.43 21.14
C ASN A 203 -0.68 15.33 21.42
N LYS A 204 -1.07 14.32 22.19
CA LYS A 204 -2.47 14.07 22.56
C LYS A 204 -3.10 15.22 23.36
N THR A 205 -2.32 15.94 24.17
CA THR A 205 -2.80 17.08 24.96
C THR A 205 -3.23 18.21 24.04
N GLU A 206 -2.42 18.57 23.05
CA GLU A 206 -2.77 19.59 22.07
C GLU A 206 -3.97 19.18 21.22
N VAL A 207 -4.12 17.89 20.87
CA VAL A 207 -5.33 17.41 20.21
C VAL A 207 -6.57 17.61 21.08
N ILE A 208 -6.48 17.33 22.39
CA ILE A 208 -7.60 17.53 23.32
C ILE A 208 -7.98 19.01 23.39
N LEU A 209 -7.00 19.92 23.47
CA LEU A 209 -7.24 21.37 23.48
C LEU A 209 -7.87 21.84 22.15
N LEU A 210 -7.39 21.33 21.02
CA LEU A 210 -7.96 21.59 19.70
C LEU A 210 -9.43 21.18 19.63
N LEU A 211 -9.77 19.95 20.00
CA LEU A 211 -11.14 19.46 19.98
C LEU A 211 -12.06 20.27 20.89
N LYS A 212 -11.59 20.63 22.11
CA LYS A 212 -12.31 21.52 23.03
C LYS A 212 -12.57 22.89 22.43
N LYS A 213 -11.56 23.50 21.80
CA LYS A 213 -11.67 24.79 21.09
C LYS A 213 -12.74 24.75 19.99
N LEU A 214 -12.83 23.61 19.28
CA LEU A 214 -13.79 23.41 18.18
C LEU A 214 -15.18 22.99 18.65
N GLY A 215 -15.40 22.77 19.95
CA GLY A 215 -16.65 22.26 20.48
C GLY A 215 -16.97 20.85 19.98
N ILE A 216 -15.94 20.01 19.86
CA ILE A 216 -16.06 18.60 19.43
C ILE A 216 -15.87 17.70 20.64
N ASP A 217 -16.92 16.98 21.01
CA ASP A 217 -16.86 16.03 22.10
C ASP A 217 -16.01 14.81 21.74
N ARG A 218 -15.21 14.37 22.72
CA ARG A 218 -14.31 13.21 22.57
C ARG A 218 -15.01 11.87 22.76
N ARG A 219 -16.18 11.87 23.38
CA ARG A 219 -16.96 10.67 23.70
C ARG A 219 -18.37 10.81 23.13
N CYS A 220 -18.92 9.68 22.76
CA CYS A 220 -20.33 9.50 22.50
C CYS A 220 -20.75 8.28 23.34
N ASP A 221 -21.72 8.47 24.22
CA ASP A 221 -22.10 7.48 25.21
C ASP A 221 -20.87 6.99 26.03
N ASN A 222 -20.65 5.70 26.09
CA ASN A 222 -19.55 5.09 26.88
C ASN A 222 -18.26 4.87 26.07
N ARG A 223 -18.19 5.25 24.79
CA ARG A 223 -17.01 5.03 23.93
C ARG A 223 -16.34 6.31 23.48
N LEU A 224 -15.09 6.21 23.10
CA LEU A 224 -14.37 7.29 22.41
C LEU A 224 -14.87 7.42 20.98
N ARG A 225 -15.07 8.66 20.53
CA ARG A 225 -15.48 8.95 19.16
C ARG A 225 -14.34 8.72 18.19
N THR A 226 -14.70 8.25 17.01
CA THR A 226 -13.86 8.09 15.82
C THR A 226 -14.23 9.15 14.78
N LEU A 227 -13.51 9.23 13.69
CA LEU A 227 -13.78 10.21 12.63
C LEU A 227 -15.18 10.01 12.00
N SER A 228 -15.64 8.77 11.87
CA SER A 228 -16.97 8.45 11.33
C SER A 228 -18.14 8.87 12.24
N ASP A 229 -17.89 9.25 13.49
CA ASP A 229 -18.91 9.77 14.42
C ASP A 229 -19.12 11.28 14.31
N LEU A 230 -18.27 11.98 13.57
CA LEU A 230 -18.38 13.42 13.45
C LEU A 230 -19.51 13.84 12.53
N THR A 231 -20.27 14.83 12.94
CA THR A 231 -21.27 15.49 12.07
C THR A 231 -20.57 16.30 10.95
N SER A 232 -21.30 16.64 9.92
CA SER A 232 -20.77 17.47 8.81
C SER A 232 -20.24 18.83 9.31
N ASP A 233 -20.92 19.45 10.28
CA ASP A 233 -20.49 20.72 10.86
C ASP A 233 -19.19 20.55 11.67
N GLU A 234 -19.05 19.49 12.46
CA GLU A 234 -17.84 19.20 13.20
C GLU A 234 -16.66 18.93 12.27
N LYS A 235 -16.87 18.18 11.18
CA LYS A 235 -15.88 17.94 10.13
C LYS A 235 -15.46 19.23 9.45
N THR A 236 -16.39 20.13 9.15
CA THR A 236 -16.09 21.42 8.52
C THR A 236 -15.25 22.30 9.44
N ARG A 237 -15.58 22.36 10.75
CA ARG A 237 -14.75 23.10 11.73
C ARG A 237 -13.37 22.51 11.86
N LEU A 238 -13.25 21.18 11.93
CA LEU A 238 -11.98 20.49 12.03
C LEU A 238 -11.12 20.69 10.78
N PHE A 239 -11.71 20.56 9.58
CA PHE A 239 -11.05 20.87 8.31
C PHE A 239 -10.48 22.28 8.29
N SER A 240 -11.31 23.27 8.61
CA SER A 240 -10.91 24.68 8.59
C SER A 240 -9.74 24.97 9.52
N GLU A 241 -9.74 24.38 10.73
CA GLU A 241 -8.65 24.59 11.66
C GLU A 241 -7.38 23.81 11.25
N LEU A 242 -7.49 22.60 10.71
CA LEU A 242 -6.33 21.87 10.18
C LEU A 242 -5.68 22.61 9.01
N VAL A 243 -6.49 23.11 8.07
CA VAL A 243 -5.97 23.94 6.96
C VAL A 243 -5.25 25.18 7.49
N LYS A 244 -5.81 25.86 8.51
CA LYS A 244 -5.19 27.02 9.14
C LYS A 244 -3.86 26.68 9.83
N LEU A 245 -3.79 25.57 10.57
CA LEU A 245 -2.56 25.12 11.21
C LEU A 245 -1.50 24.78 10.16
N LEU A 246 -1.85 24.00 9.15
CA LEU A 246 -0.95 23.63 8.06
C LEU A 246 -0.42 24.85 7.30
N SER A 247 -1.28 25.81 6.96
CA SER A 247 -0.89 27.00 6.20
C SER A 247 0.09 27.90 6.95
N ARG A 248 0.21 27.76 8.28
CA ARG A 248 1.22 28.47 9.07
C ARG A 248 2.58 27.81 9.08
N GLU A 249 2.59 26.47 8.93
CA GLU A 249 3.81 25.65 9.04
C GLU A 249 4.48 25.41 7.69
N VAL A 250 3.71 25.52 6.58
CA VAL A 250 4.26 25.24 5.25
C VAL A 250 4.72 26.51 4.55
N PRO A 251 5.81 26.46 3.76
CA PRO A 251 6.20 27.54 2.86
C PRO A 251 5.07 27.91 1.87
N GLU A 252 5.06 29.18 1.44
CA GLU A 252 4.02 29.73 0.56
C GLU A 252 3.77 28.88 -0.69
N LYS A 253 4.82 28.33 -1.30
CA LYS A 253 4.74 27.47 -2.50
C LYS A 253 3.87 26.23 -2.30
N TYR A 254 3.70 25.74 -1.06
CA TYR A 254 2.91 24.56 -0.72
C TYR A 254 1.48 24.86 -0.28
N ILE A 255 1.10 26.11 0.00
CA ILE A 255 -0.23 26.47 0.51
C ILE A 255 -1.34 25.94 -0.39
N LYS A 256 -1.17 26.00 -1.72
CA LYS A 256 -2.13 25.49 -2.70
C LYS A 256 -2.41 23.98 -2.57
N TYR A 257 -1.53 23.22 -1.93
CA TYR A 257 -1.67 21.78 -1.73
C TYR A 257 -2.24 21.41 -0.35
N VAL A 258 -2.28 22.35 0.60
CA VAL A 258 -2.74 22.10 1.98
C VAL A 258 -4.12 21.44 2.02
N PRO A 259 -5.16 21.88 1.26
CA PRO A 259 -6.44 21.20 1.27
C PRO A 259 -6.35 19.72 0.88
N LYS A 260 -5.47 19.36 -0.06
CA LYS A 260 -5.26 17.97 -0.51
C LYS A 260 -4.60 17.08 0.54
N LEU A 261 -3.91 17.65 1.56
CA LEU A 261 -3.38 16.89 2.68
C LEU A 261 -4.48 16.48 3.67
N VAL A 262 -5.55 17.24 3.72
CA VAL A 262 -6.60 17.08 4.73
C VAL A 262 -7.83 16.37 4.20
N THR A 263 -8.05 16.40 2.87
CA THR A 263 -9.23 15.80 2.24
C THR A 263 -8.88 14.68 1.28
N GLY A 264 -9.78 13.71 1.17
CA GLY A 264 -9.74 12.62 0.21
C GLY A 264 -11.05 11.83 0.28
N ASP A 265 -11.24 10.93 -0.67
CA ASP A 265 -12.39 10.05 -0.64
C ASP A 265 -12.18 8.93 0.37
N TYR A 266 -13.21 8.60 1.14
CA TYR A 266 -13.27 7.35 1.89
C TYR A 266 -13.94 6.26 1.05
N TYR A 267 -13.71 5.00 1.41
CA TYR A 267 -14.31 3.83 0.77
C TYR A 267 -14.76 2.88 1.87
N GLU A 268 -16.06 2.82 2.12
CA GLU A 268 -16.66 1.95 3.14
C GLU A 268 -17.37 0.76 2.52
N PHE A 269 -17.04 -0.44 3.00
CA PHE A 269 -17.63 -1.69 2.54
C PHE A 269 -18.96 -1.93 3.27
N LEU A 270 -20.08 -1.84 2.54
CA LEU A 270 -21.42 -1.81 3.13
C LEU A 270 -21.86 -3.13 3.78
N ASN A 271 -21.25 -4.24 3.38
CA ASN A 271 -21.50 -5.56 3.96
C ASN A 271 -20.71 -5.81 5.26
N GLU A 272 -19.82 -4.90 5.64
CA GLU A 272 -19.04 -5.02 6.87
C GLU A 272 -19.66 -4.21 8.00
N GLU A 273 -19.51 -4.71 9.24
CA GLU A 273 -20.01 -4.05 10.43
C GLU A 273 -19.31 -2.73 10.69
N GLU A 274 -20.07 -1.69 11.04
CA GLU A 274 -19.52 -0.40 11.45
C GLU A 274 -18.64 -0.52 12.69
N LYS A 275 -17.65 0.35 12.80
CA LYS A 275 -16.67 0.37 13.91
C LYS A 275 -15.76 -0.86 13.95
N THR A 276 -15.72 -1.61 12.86
CA THR A 276 -14.72 -2.66 12.64
C THR A 276 -13.64 -2.21 11.64
N PRO A 277 -12.43 -2.80 11.68
CA PRO A 277 -11.39 -2.46 10.72
C PRO A 277 -11.72 -2.88 9.28
N LEU A 278 -12.69 -3.78 9.08
CA LEU A 278 -13.10 -4.23 7.75
C LEU A 278 -14.02 -3.24 7.03
N ARG A 279 -14.66 -2.31 7.78
CA ARG A 279 -15.57 -1.32 7.22
C ARG A 279 -14.88 -0.30 6.32
N ASP A 280 -13.70 0.18 6.68
CA ASP A 280 -12.93 1.18 5.93
C ASP A 280 -11.79 0.54 5.13
N ALA A 281 -11.67 0.87 3.85
CA ALA A 281 -10.68 0.24 2.96
C ALA A 281 -9.23 0.45 3.43
N SER A 282 -8.88 1.59 4.03
CA SER A 282 -7.53 1.85 4.52
C SER A 282 -7.22 1.03 5.78
N GLU A 283 -8.20 0.85 6.67
CA GLU A 283 -8.05 0.02 7.86
C GLU A 283 -8.04 -1.47 7.49
N PHE A 284 -8.89 -1.88 6.55
CA PHE A 284 -8.94 -3.25 6.05
C PHE A 284 -7.62 -3.64 5.35
N SER A 285 -7.10 -2.77 4.46
CA SER A 285 -5.82 -3.02 3.81
C SER A 285 -4.68 -3.20 4.81
N THR A 286 -4.71 -2.44 5.93
CA THR A 286 -3.74 -2.59 7.02
C THR A 286 -3.91 -3.95 7.72
N ALA A 287 -5.13 -4.44 7.92
CA ALA A 287 -5.39 -5.76 8.51
C ALA A 287 -4.91 -6.89 7.59
N VAL A 288 -5.17 -6.81 6.29
CA VAL A 288 -4.65 -7.76 5.28
C VAL A 288 -3.12 -7.78 5.29
N ASN A 289 -2.49 -6.60 5.27
CA ASN A 289 -1.03 -6.49 5.35
C ASN A 289 -0.47 -7.05 6.67
N ALA A 290 -1.20 -6.96 7.78
CA ALA A 290 -0.77 -7.56 9.05
C ALA A 290 -0.71 -9.09 8.96
N CYS A 291 -1.63 -9.75 8.25
CA CYS A 291 -1.58 -11.20 7.98
C CYS A 291 -0.33 -11.55 7.18
N SER A 292 -0.08 -10.88 6.06
CA SER A 292 1.11 -11.04 5.23
C SER A 292 2.40 -10.91 6.05
N ARG A 293 2.54 -9.82 6.82
CA ARG A 293 3.76 -9.54 7.63
C ARG A 293 3.96 -10.51 8.78
N ASN A 294 2.93 -11.25 9.16
CA ASN A 294 3.03 -12.37 10.12
C ASN A 294 3.13 -13.74 9.45
N LYS A 295 3.34 -13.81 8.13
CA LYS A 295 3.48 -15.05 7.33
C LYS A 295 2.23 -15.96 7.38
N ASN A 296 1.04 -15.35 7.43
CA ASN A 296 -0.26 -16.01 7.41
C ASN A 296 -1.20 -15.33 6.40
N PRO A 297 -0.83 -15.21 5.12
CA PRO A 297 -1.67 -14.56 4.11
C PRO A 297 -2.99 -15.30 3.88
N GLU A 298 -3.06 -16.60 4.18
CA GLU A 298 -4.24 -17.45 4.03
C GLU A 298 -5.40 -16.92 4.88
N VAL A 299 -5.14 -16.39 6.09
CA VAL A 299 -6.17 -15.78 6.94
C VAL A 299 -6.84 -14.60 6.24
N ALA A 300 -6.05 -13.76 5.57
CA ALA A 300 -6.60 -12.66 4.81
C ALA A 300 -7.36 -13.14 3.56
N LEU A 301 -6.90 -14.19 2.89
CA LEU A 301 -7.63 -14.83 1.79
C LEU A 301 -9.02 -15.32 2.25
N ASP A 302 -9.09 -16.03 3.38
CA ASP A 302 -10.35 -16.53 3.93
C ASP A 302 -11.31 -15.38 4.29
N ILE A 303 -10.81 -14.31 4.90
CA ILE A 303 -11.59 -13.08 5.15
C ILE A 303 -12.12 -12.50 3.84
N LEU A 304 -11.30 -12.37 2.80
CA LEU A 304 -11.71 -11.82 1.50
C LEU A 304 -12.70 -12.73 0.76
N LYS A 305 -12.66 -14.04 1.03
CA LYS A 305 -13.64 -15.02 0.52
C LYS A 305 -14.91 -15.10 1.36
N GLY A 306 -14.98 -14.38 2.48
CA GLY A 306 -16.20 -14.21 3.28
C GLY A 306 -16.23 -14.92 4.62
N ASP A 307 -15.15 -15.56 5.08
CA ASP A 307 -15.09 -16.10 6.44
C ASP A 307 -15.11 -14.94 7.45
N ARG A 308 -16.12 -14.92 8.31
CA ARG A 308 -16.32 -13.93 9.38
C ARG A 308 -16.39 -14.58 10.75
N VAL A 309 -16.01 -15.85 10.86
CA VAL A 309 -16.06 -16.62 12.11
C VAL A 309 -14.66 -17.06 12.51
N LEU A 310 -14.09 -18.06 11.84
CA LEU A 310 -12.79 -18.63 12.22
C LEU A 310 -11.63 -17.71 11.89
N ALA A 311 -11.64 -17.10 10.69
CA ALA A 311 -10.57 -16.21 10.26
C ALA A 311 -10.57 -14.87 11.00
N MET A 312 -11.70 -14.39 11.54
CA MET A 312 -11.78 -13.12 12.28
C MET A 312 -10.95 -13.10 13.55
N ASP A 313 -11.06 -14.13 14.39
CA ASP A 313 -10.31 -14.22 15.65
C ASP A 313 -8.80 -14.19 15.38
N GLU A 314 -8.37 -14.89 14.32
CA GLU A 314 -6.98 -14.94 13.93
C GLU A 314 -6.51 -13.60 13.30
N LEU A 315 -7.35 -12.96 12.47
CA LEU A 315 -7.08 -11.62 11.93
C LEU A 315 -6.86 -10.60 13.07
N GLU A 316 -7.73 -10.59 14.08
CA GLU A 316 -7.59 -9.71 15.24
C GLU A 316 -6.30 -9.99 16.02
N ARG A 317 -5.96 -11.26 16.24
CA ARG A 317 -4.73 -11.68 16.91
C ARG A 317 -3.50 -11.20 16.14
N LEU A 318 -3.46 -11.43 14.83
CA LEU A 318 -2.35 -11.03 13.95
C LEU A 318 -2.22 -9.51 13.86
N THR A 319 -3.34 -8.80 13.73
CA THR A 319 -3.36 -7.32 13.70
C THR A 319 -2.86 -6.73 15.03
N ARG A 320 -3.28 -7.30 16.17
CA ARG A 320 -2.80 -6.88 17.50
C ARG A 320 -1.30 -7.10 17.64
N LYS A 321 -0.81 -8.27 17.27
CA LYS A 321 0.62 -8.62 17.30
C LYS A 321 1.44 -7.68 16.40
N HIS A 322 0.93 -7.38 15.21
CA HIS A 322 1.58 -6.46 14.29
C HIS A 322 1.66 -5.03 14.86
N ARG A 323 0.54 -4.52 15.42
CA ARG A 323 0.51 -3.19 16.07
C ARG A 323 1.46 -3.09 17.26
N GLN A 324 1.55 -4.14 18.07
CA GLN A 324 2.50 -4.20 19.19
C GLN A 324 3.94 -4.14 18.72
N TYR A 325 4.29 -4.93 17.69
CA TYR A 325 5.62 -4.90 17.08
C TYR A 325 5.97 -3.52 16.51
N LEU A 326 5.06 -2.90 15.76
CA LEU A 326 5.28 -1.54 15.23
C LEU A 326 5.52 -0.54 16.37
N ALA A 327 4.67 -0.55 17.40
CA ALA A 327 4.80 0.37 18.53
C ALA A 327 6.12 0.19 19.29
N GLU A 328 6.58 -1.05 19.48
CA GLU A 328 7.88 -1.36 20.09
C GLU A 328 9.03 -0.78 19.26
N LYS A 329 9.03 -1.01 17.95
CA LYS A 329 10.13 -0.56 17.07
C LYS A 329 10.15 0.95 16.86
N ILE A 330 8.99 1.60 16.84
CA ILE A 330 8.89 3.06 16.78
C ILE A 330 9.47 3.68 18.06
N ARG A 331 9.08 3.18 19.23
CA ARG A 331 9.66 3.64 20.51
C ARG A 331 11.18 3.44 20.56
N MET A 332 11.68 2.29 20.09
CA MET A 332 13.12 2.04 20.01
C MET A 332 13.84 3.12 19.18
N ILE A 333 13.27 3.53 18.05
CA ILE A 333 13.85 4.58 17.19
C ILE A 333 13.77 5.94 17.90
N GLU A 334 12.66 6.25 18.54
CA GLU A 334 12.41 7.51 19.23
C GLU A 334 13.28 7.64 20.49
N ASP A 335 13.21 6.68 21.41
CA ASP A 335 13.90 6.73 22.72
C ASP A 335 15.44 6.75 22.56
N ASN A 336 15.98 6.21 21.47
CA ASN A 336 17.42 6.21 21.20
C ASN A 336 17.84 7.26 20.15
N GLU A 337 16.96 8.15 19.73
CA GLU A 337 17.23 9.22 18.76
C GLU A 337 17.94 8.72 17.49
N LEU A 338 17.47 7.56 16.94
CA LEU A 338 18.17 6.87 15.86
C LEU A 338 18.05 7.55 14.50
N ILE A 339 17.24 8.60 14.34
CA ILE A 339 17.11 9.33 13.07
C ILE A 339 18.32 10.25 12.90
N VAL A 340 19.15 9.94 11.92
CA VAL A 340 20.34 10.72 11.56
C VAL A 340 20.01 11.71 10.44
N PRO A 341 20.06 13.02 10.68
CA PRO A 341 19.81 14.03 9.66
C PRO A 341 21.04 14.24 8.78
N LEU A 342 20.80 14.27 7.45
CA LEU A 342 21.74 14.82 6.46
C LEU A 342 21.18 16.13 5.88
N ASN A 343 21.93 16.77 4.98
CA ASN A 343 21.50 18.06 4.42
C ASN A 343 20.15 17.98 3.70
N ASN A 344 19.94 16.92 2.87
CA ASN A 344 18.76 16.82 2.00
C ASN A 344 17.91 15.57 2.25
N LEU A 345 18.30 14.71 3.17
CA LEU A 345 17.55 13.53 3.60
C LEU A 345 17.84 13.20 5.07
N GLN A 346 17.12 12.27 5.62
CA GLN A 346 17.37 11.69 6.95
C GLN A 346 17.26 10.18 6.88
N TYR A 347 17.91 9.46 7.78
CA TYR A 347 17.88 8.00 7.75
C TYR A 347 18.03 7.40 9.13
N PHE A 348 17.69 6.12 9.26
CA PHE A 348 17.96 5.33 10.44
C PHE A 348 18.34 3.89 10.06
N HIS A 349 19.09 3.24 10.96
CA HIS A 349 19.38 1.82 10.87
C HIS A 349 18.35 1.03 11.65
N GLY A 350 17.63 0.16 10.96
CA GLY A 350 16.61 -0.70 11.54
C GLY A 350 17.19 -1.99 12.11
N HIS A 351 18.17 -1.89 13.02
CA HIS A 351 18.69 -3.06 13.72
C HIS A 351 17.57 -3.79 14.47
N GLY A 352 17.39 -5.10 14.17
CA GLY A 352 16.32 -5.90 14.75
C GLY A 352 14.91 -5.55 14.24
N ILE A 353 14.81 -4.78 13.16
CA ILE A 353 13.57 -4.56 12.43
C ILE A 353 13.53 -5.50 11.21
N LYS A 354 12.45 -6.26 11.07
CA LYS A 354 12.24 -7.14 9.92
C LYS A 354 12.18 -6.36 8.62
N SER A 355 12.82 -6.87 7.57
CA SER A 355 12.89 -6.23 6.25
C SER A 355 11.50 -5.99 5.64
N GLU A 356 10.54 -6.89 5.90
CA GLU A 356 9.16 -6.77 5.41
C GLU A 356 8.37 -5.64 6.09
N VAL A 357 8.83 -5.16 7.26
CA VAL A 357 8.12 -4.17 8.08
C VAL A 357 8.81 -2.82 8.10
N VAL A 358 10.09 -2.75 7.70
CA VAL A 358 10.87 -1.49 7.74
C VAL A 358 10.18 -0.36 6.98
N GLY A 359 9.52 -0.64 5.86
CA GLY A 359 8.78 0.38 5.09
C GLY A 359 7.60 0.99 5.83
N THR A 360 6.86 0.19 6.60
CA THR A 360 5.76 0.66 7.44
C THR A 360 6.29 1.54 8.58
N ILE A 361 7.35 1.08 9.27
CA ILE A 361 7.99 1.82 10.35
C ILE A 361 8.56 3.15 9.82
N THR A 362 9.25 3.14 8.67
CA THR A 362 9.78 4.36 8.04
C THR A 362 8.68 5.40 7.79
N GLY A 363 7.48 4.96 7.35
CA GLY A 363 6.33 5.85 7.18
C GLY A 363 5.80 6.42 8.50
N MET A 364 5.78 5.61 9.55
CA MET A 364 5.27 6.04 10.87
C MET A 364 6.23 6.98 11.60
N VAL A 365 7.56 6.77 11.47
CA VAL A 365 8.56 7.64 12.10
C VAL A 365 8.80 8.94 11.34
N LEU A 366 8.18 9.15 10.18
CA LEU A 366 8.24 10.43 9.47
C LEU A 366 7.77 11.60 10.35
N SER A 367 6.80 11.37 11.24
CA SER A 367 6.30 12.36 12.19
C SER A 367 7.30 12.78 13.28
N HIS A 368 8.40 12.04 13.45
CA HIS A 368 9.47 12.32 14.41
C HIS A 368 10.68 12.99 13.75
N GLY A 369 10.69 13.09 12.42
CA GLY A 369 11.73 13.73 11.65
C GLY A 369 11.34 15.09 11.06
N ASP A 370 12.19 15.61 10.19
CA ASP A 370 11.91 16.81 9.38
C ASP A 370 11.11 16.44 8.14
N TRP A 371 9.83 16.82 8.08
CA TRP A 371 8.94 16.53 6.96
C TRP A 371 9.42 17.11 5.62
N ARG A 372 10.32 18.12 5.63
CA ARG A 372 10.91 18.72 4.43
C ARG A 372 11.92 17.82 3.73
N LYS A 373 12.30 16.71 4.39
CA LYS A 373 13.28 15.75 3.91
C LYS A 373 12.68 14.36 3.85
N PRO A 374 12.97 13.56 2.81
CA PRO A 374 12.61 12.15 2.84
C PRO A 374 13.37 11.43 3.95
N ILE A 375 12.74 10.39 4.50
CA ILE A 375 13.37 9.50 5.48
C ILE A 375 13.63 8.14 4.86
N ILE A 376 14.81 7.57 5.14
CA ILE A 376 15.23 6.25 4.68
C ILE A 376 15.44 5.33 5.89
N GLY A 377 14.75 4.20 5.90
CA GLY A 377 15.00 3.10 6.83
C GLY A 377 15.77 1.98 6.16
N PHE A 378 16.83 1.49 6.80
CA PHE A 378 17.61 0.34 6.37
C PHE A 378 17.31 -0.87 7.25
N SER A 379 17.24 -2.07 6.67
CA SER A 379 17.14 -3.32 7.41
C SER A 379 17.88 -4.43 6.65
N HIS A 380 18.56 -5.31 7.37
CA HIS A 380 19.17 -6.50 6.76
C HIS A 380 18.10 -7.47 6.28
N VAL A 381 18.39 -8.17 5.19
CA VAL A 381 17.52 -9.21 4.63
C VAL A 381 17.97 -10.58 5.15
N ASP A 382 17.04 -11.31 5.75
CA ASP A 382 17.32 -12.62 6.37
C ASP A 382 17.31 -13.77 5.34
N ASN A 383 18.05 -13.63 4.22
CA ASN A 383 18.12 -14.67 3.17
C ASN A 383 19.53 -15.22 2.93
N GLY A 384 20.50 -14.90 3.80
CA GLY A 384 21.90 -15.30 3.67
C GLY A 384 22.70 -14.50 2.64
N GLU A 385 22.09 -13.55 1.95
CA GLU A 385 22.76 -12.58 1.09
C GLU A 385 23.12 -11.33 1.89
N ASP A 386 24.29 -10.72 1.61
CA ASP A 386 24.71 -9.46 2.25
C ASP A 386 23.99 -8.26 1.61
N LEU A 387 22.67 -8.22 1.75
CA LEU A 387 21.77 -7.20 1.20
C LEU A 387 21.08 -6.39 2.30
N LEU A 388 20.92 -5.10 2.01
CA LEU A 388 20.06 -4.20 2.76
C LEU A 388 18.77 -3.93 1.99
N LYS A 389 17.65 -4.09 2.68
CA LYS A 389 16.37 -3.51 2.29
C LYS A 389 16.41 -2.03 2.64
N VAL A 390 16.19 -1.20 1.64
CA VAL A 390 16.05 0.25 1.75
C VAL A 390 14.58 0.59 1.61
N SER A 391 14.01 1.37 2.52
CA SER A 391 12.64 1.89 2.42
C SER A 391 12.64 3.39 2.59
N LEU A 392 12.09 4.11 1.62
CA LEU A 392 11.99 5.57 1.65
C LEU A 392 10.53 6.00 1.79
N ARG A 393 10.32 6.99 2.64
CA ARG A 393 9.05 7.70 2.80
C ARG A 393 9.28 9.21 2.83
N CYS A 394 8.27 9.96 2.41
CA CYS A 394 8.31 11.42 2.47
C CYS A 394 6.91 12.01 2.64
N SER A 395 6.86 13.29 2.99
CA SER A 395 5.62 14.07 2.94
C SER A 395 5.03 14.10 1.53
N ARG A 396 3.72 14.01 1.42
CA ARG A 396 2.99 14.16 0.15
C ARG A 396 3.25 15.52 -0.51
N LEU A 397 3.61 16.55 0.27
CA LEU A 397 3.94 17.89 -0.28
C LEU A 397 5.12 17.83 -1.26
N LEU A 398 6.15 17.02 -0.96
CA LEU A 398 7.29 16.87 -1.86
C LEU A 398 6.89 16.22 -3.19
N ALA A 399 5.99 15.24 -3.15
CA ALA A 399 5.46 14.61 -4.36
C ALA A 399 4.53 15.54 -5.14
N TYR A 400 3.71 16.35 -4.47
CA TYR A 400 2.86 17.35 -5.13
C TYR A 400 3.67 18.44 -5.82
N ASP A 401 4.90 18.70 -5.36
CA ASP A 401 5.87 19.60 -6.02
C ASP A 401 6.59 18.95 -7.22
N GLY A 402 6.17 17.75 -7.61
CA GLY A 402 6.64 17.04 -8.80
C GLY A 402 7.79 16.06 -8.56
N ILE A 403 8.21 15.84 -7.31
CA ILE A 403 9.29 14.90 -7.00
C ILE A 403 8.75 13.48 -6.99
N HIS A 404 9.35 12.59 -7.79
CA HIS A 404 9.02 11.17 -7.83
C HIS A 404 10.17 10.32 -7.26
N PHE A 405 10.12 10.04 -5.95
CA PHE A 405 11.20 9.32 -5.27
C PHE A 405 11.41 7.88 -5.78
N GLY A 406 10.37 7.22 -6.27
CA GLY A 406 10.49 5.90 -6.88
C GLY A 406 11.40 5.88 -8.12
N HIS A 407 11.39 6.93 -8.95
CA HIS A 407 12.31 7.06 -10.08
C HIS A 407 13.74 7.35 -9.60
N ILE A 408 13.89 8.21 -8.58
CA ILE A 408 15.19 8.58 -8.03
C ILE A 408 15.86 7.36 -7.40
N ILE A 409 15.15 6.62 -6.54
CA ILE A 409 15.72 5.47 -5.84
C ILE A 409 16.11 4.35 -6.81
N ARG A 410 15.31 4.10 -7.86
CA ARG A 410 15.62 3.13 -8.92
C ARG A 410 16.96 3.45 -9.59
N LYS A 411 17.14 4.71 -9.99
CA LYS A 411 18.36 5.18 -10.66
C LYS A 411 19.59 5.08 -9.76
N ILE A 412 19.44 5.40 -8.47
CA ILE A 412 20.55 5.39 -7.53
C ILE A 412 20.91 3.97 -7.10
N ALA A 413 19.90 3.12 -6.81
CA ALA A 413 20.12 1.72 -6.47
C ALA A 413 20.88 0.99 -7.58
N SER A 414 20.50 1.18 -8.84
CA SER A 414 21.23 0.62 -10.00
C SER A 414 22.71 1.02 -10.03
N LYS A 415 23.07 2.26 -9.66
CA LYS A 415 24.46 2.75 -9.67
C LYS A 415 25.33 2.05 -8.62
N VAL A 416 24.73 1.60 -7.53
CA VAL A 416 25.44 0.90 -6.44
C VAL A 416 25.27 -0.63 -6.51
N GLY A 417 24.86 -1.16 -7.68
CA GLY A 417 24.72 -2.60 -7.90
C GLY A 417 23.48 -3.22 -7.26
N GLY A 418 22.48 -2.42 -6.97
CA GLY A 418 21.19 -2.84 -6.43
C GLY A 418 20.05 -2.68 -7.42
N SER A 419 18.84 -2.87 -6.94
CA SER A 419 17.58 -2.66 -7.68
C SER A 419 16.56 -1.97 -6.79
N GLY A 420 15.64 -1.20 -7.39
CA GLY A 420 14.63 -0.47 -6.61
C GLY A 420 13.56 0.15 -7.47
N GLY A 421 12.57 0.77 -6.81
CA GLY A 421 11.45 1.44 -7.46
C GLY A 421 10.31 1.70 -6.47
N GLY A 422 9.12 1.97 -6.99
CA GLY A 422 7.91 2.24 -6.21
C GLY A 422 7.30 3.60 -6.54
N HIS A 423 6.40 4.06 -5.67
CA HIS A 423 5.61 5.27 -5.85
C HIS A 423 6.38 6.55 -5.51
N ALA A 424 5.77 7.70 -5.80
CA ALA A 424 6.37 9.00 -5.54
C ALA A 424 6.68 9.24 -4.05
N VAL A 425 5.81 8.82 -3.13
CA VAL A 425 5.92 9.05 -1.68
C VAL A 425 6.42 7.85 -0.89
N ALA A 426 6.37 6.65 -1.48
CA ALA A 426 6.70 5.38 -0.84
C ALA A 426 7.41 4.48 -1.84
N CYS A 427 8.68 4.25 -1.63
CA CYS A 427 9.50 3.44 -2.52
C CYS A 427 10.59 2.70 -1.75
N GLY A 428 11.27 1.77 -2.42
CA GLY A 428 12.30 0.98 -1.78
C GLY A 428 13.32 0.43 -2.76
N ALA A 429 14.36 -0.16 -2.20
CA ALA A 429 15.44 -0.80 -2.97
C ALA A 429 16.04 -1.97 -2.17
N TYR A 430 16.77 -2.81 -2.88
CA TYR A 430 17.72 -3.76 -2.31
C TYR A 430 19.10 -3.38 -2.82
N ILE A 431 20.06 -3.20 -1.90
CA ILE A 431 21.42 -2.82 -2.25
C ILE A 431 22.42 -3.71 -1.50
N PRO A 432 23.64 -3.96 -2.01
CA PRO A 432 24.70 -4.62 -1.24
C PRO A 432 25.02 -3.82 0.02
N SER A 433 25.13 -4.48 1.18
CA SER A 433 25.36 -3.82 2.48
C SER A 433 26.60 -2.93 2.48
N LYS A 434 27.66 -3.36 1.84
CA LYS A 434 28.91 -2.61 1.69
C LYS A 434 28.79 -1.28 0.94
N ASN A 435 27.72 -1.10 0.15
CA ASN A 435 27.51 0.09 -0.69
C ASN A 435 26.55 1.11 -0.06
N GLN A 436 26.16 0.93 1.21
CA GLN A 436 25.22 1.79 1.91
C GLN A 436 25.66 3.25 1.97
N ASP A 437 26.93 3.51 2.33
CA ASP A 437 27.46 4.87 2.48
C ASP A 437 27.53 5.57 1.13
N GLU A 438 27.90 4.86 0.08
CA GLU A 438 27.90 5.36 -1.29
C GLU A 438 26.47 5.70 -1.75
N PHE A 439 25.50 4.82 -1.47
CA PHE A 439 24.10 5.07 -1.75
C PHE A 439 23.59 6.34 -1.07
N LEU A 440 23.83 6.51 0.23
CA LEU A 440 23.44 7.70 0.99
C LEU A 440 24.10 8.98 0.43
N LYS A 441 25.40 8.92 0.12
CA LYS A 441 26.15 10.06 -0.45
C LYS A 441 25.59 10.49 -1.81
N ILE A 442 25.33 9.53 -2.71
CA ILE A 442 24.77 9.82 -4.04
C ILE A 442 23.35 10.37 -3.87
N PHE A 443 22.54 9.76 -2.99
CA PHE A 443 21.16 10.19 -2.78
C PHE A 443 21.10 11.62 -2.22
N ASN A 444 21.83 11.90 -1.15
CA ASN A 444 21.89 13.23 -0.54
C ASN A 444 22.39 14.32 -1.52
N SER A 445 23.38 14.00 -2.36
CA SER A 445 23.88 14.94 -3.39
C SER A 445 22.87 15.15 -4.53
N THR A 446 22.16 14.09 -4.94
CA THR A 446 21.11 14.17 -5.98
C THR A 446 19.98 15.09 -5.56
N LEU A 447 19.61 15.08 -4.28
CA LEU A 447 18.50 15.89 -3.76
C LEU A 447 18.87 17.38 -3.60
N LYS A 448 20.13 17.75 -3.57
CA LYS A 448 20.60 19.14 -3.37
C LYS A 448 20.04 20.15 -4.39
N GLY A 449 19.62 19.70 -5.56
CA GLY A 449 19.02 20.57 -6.59
C GLY A 449 17.52 20.34 -6.80
N ILE A 450 16.91 19.49 -5.97
CA ILE A 450 15.52 19.05 -6.12
C ILE A 450 14.68 19.52 -4.93
N ILE A 451 15.24 19.44 -3.72
CA ILE A 451 14.60 19.90 -2.48
C ILE A 451 15.28 21.22 -2.09
N ASN A 452 14.57 22.35 -2.27
CA ASN A 452 14.98 23.70 -1.86
C ASN A 452 13.91 24.31 -0.98
#